data_b2be37c2fefb55dfe52ab579b8f456e3
#
_entry.id   b2be37c2fefb55dfe52ab579b8f456e3
#
_cell.length_a   1.000
_cell.length_b   1.000
_cell.length_c   1.000
_cell.angle_alpha   90.00
_cell.angle_beta   90.00
_cell.angle_gamma   90.00
#
_symmetry.space_group_name_H-M   'P 1'
#
loop_
_entity.id
_entity.type
_entity.pdbx_description
1 polymer ?
#
loop_
_entity_poly.entity_id
_entity_poly.type
_entity_poly.pdbx_seq_one_letter_code
_entity_poly.pdbx_strand_id
1 'polypeptide(L)'
;MKETSLLEQLQIETFHCTEQAFQSTMKLSSFHAQPFGFVNGGVYLAYGEVLAGMASNAILAQESTSSNKSVDLDSAKRKVAVGQSITASHVKSKRCEGYVVARGQLLHKGGRNHVWTINIFDEMDQLLSHMTVTNSIINM
;
A
#
# COMPACT_ATOMS: atom_id res chain seq x y z
N MET A 1 -11.46 -8.50 -24.97
CA MET A 1 -11.52 -8.58 -23.48
C MET A 1 -10.55 -7.58 -22.88
N LYS A 2 -11.06 -6.68 -22.10
CA LYS A 2 -10.21 -5.65 -21.46
C LYS A 2 -9.44 -6.29 -20.30
N GLU A 3 -8.12 -6.20 -20.34
CA GLU A 3 -7.31 -6.64 -19.21
C GLU A 3 -7.48 -5.65 -18.06
N THR A 4 -7.62 -6.18 -16.84
CA THR A 4 -7.69 -5.38 -15.63
C THR A 4 -6.43 -5.57 -14.82
N SER A 5 -5.94 -4.48 -14.22
CA SER A 5 -4.75 -4.53 -13.38
C SER A 5 -5.09 -5.09 -11.99
N LEU A 6 -4.06 -5.53 -11.28
CA LEU A 6 -4.20 -5.92 -9.87
C LEU A 6 -4.83 -4.79 -9.05
N LEU A 7 -4.39 -3.57 -9.29
CA LEU A 7 -4.91 -2.40 -8.58
C LEU A 7 -6.43 -2.26 -8.75
N GLU A 8 -6.91 -2.41 -9.99
CA GLU A 8 -8.35 -2.34 -10.27
C GLU A 8 -9.12 -3.47 -9.59
N GLN A 9 -8.58 -4.69 -9.65
CA GLN A 9 -9.27 -5.87 -9.10
C GLN A 9 -9.31 -5.88 -7.57
N LEU A 10 -8.36 -5.24 -6.91
CA LEU A 10 -8.38 -5.11 -5.45
C LEU A 10 -9.60 -4.33 -4.95
N GLN A 11 -10.14 -3.43 -5.77
CA GLN A 11 -11.33 -2.64 -5.40
C GLN A 11 -11.08 -1.74 -4.20
N ILE A 12 -9.93 -1.05 -4.22
CA ILE A 12 -9.61 -0.04 -3.22
C ILE A 12 -10.58 1.12 -3.41
N GLU A 13 -11.33 1.47 -2.37
CA GLU A 13 -12.34 2.53 -2.44
C GLU A 13 -11.77 3.90 -2.10
N THR A 14 -10.95 3.97 -1.06
CA THR A 14 -10.38 5.23 -0.60
C THR A 14 -8.89 5.08 -0.34
N PHE A 15 -8.18 6.18 -0.51
CA PHE A 15 -6.78 6.27 -0.13
C PHE A 15 -6.45 7.72 0.18
N HIS A 16 -6.01 7.97 1.41
CA HIS A 16 -5.60 9.29 1.87
C HIS A 16 -4.23 9.16 2.49
N CYS A 17 -3.28 9.99 2.08
CA CYS A 17 -1.93 9.94 2.64
C CYS A 17 -1.43 11.34 2.99
N THR A 18 -0.55 11.36 3.99
CA THR A 18 0.29 12.49 4.36
C THR A 18 1.73 12.08 4.13
N GLU A 19 2.68 12.91 4.55
CA GLU A 19 4.11 12.58 4.45
C GLU A 19 4.54 11.43 5.36
N GLN A 20 3.70 11.02 6.33
CA GLN A 20 4.09 10.05 7.35
C GLN A 20 3.07 8.93 7.56
N ALA A 21 1.89 9.03 6.99
CA ALA A 21 0.82 8.08 7.27
C ALA A 21 -0.14 7.96 6.09
N PHE A 22 -0.87 6.86 6.05
CA PHE A 22 -1.98 6.72 5.11
C PHE A 22 -3.14 5.95 5.75
N GLN A 23 -4.31 6.12 5.17
CA GLN A 23 -5.50 5.35 5.50
C GLN A 23 -6.23 5.00 4.22
N SER A 24 -6.79 3.80 4.18
CA SER A 24 -7.47 3.29 3.00
C SER A 24 -8.59 2.35 3.41
N THR A 25 -9.62 2.26 2.56
CA THR A 25 -10.65 1.24 2.68
C THR A 25 -10.69 0.42 1.39
N MET A 26 -11.00 -0.87 1.53
CA MET A 26 -11.11 -1.78 0.40
C MET A 26 -12.37 -2.62 0.58
N LYS A 27 -13.23 -2.58 -0.42
CA LYS A 27 -14.46 -3.36 -0.44
C LYS A 27 -14.14 -4.81 -0.79
N LEU A 28 -14.73 -5.74 -0.03
CA LEU A 28 -14.52 -7.16 -0.25
C LEU A 28 -15.55 -7.74 -1.21
N SER A 29 -15.08 -8.61 -2.10
CA SER A 29 -15.91 -9.31 -3.07
C SER A 29 -15.40 -10.74 -3.23
N SER A 30 -16.01 -11.50 -4.09
CA SER A 30 -15.58 -12.90 -4.33
C SER A 30 -14.13 -13.00 -4.79
N PHE A 31 -13.59 -11.96 -5.42
CA PHE A 31 -12.17 -11.92 -5.82
C PHE A 31 -11.23 -12.10 -4.62
N HIS A 32 -11.60 -11.58 -3.48
CA HIS A 32 -10.75 -11.55 -2.29
C HIS A 32 -10.83 -12.84 -1.45
N ALA A 33 -11.74 -13.75 -1.80
CA ALA A 33 -12.04 -14.91 -0.95
C ALA A 33 -11.11 -16.09 -1.24
N GLN A 34 -10.68 -16.77 -0.19
CA GLN A 34 -10.11 -18.10 -0.31
C GLN A 34 -11.25 -19.14 -0.32
N PRO A 35 -10.96 -20.45 -0.62
CA PRO A 35 -12.04 -21.43 -0.86
C PRO A 35 -13.03 -21.64 0.28
N PHE A 36 -12.69 -21.29 1.51
CA PHE A 36 -13.58 -21.48 2.66
C PHE A 36 -14.44 -20.25 2.98
N GLY A 37 -14.36 -19.20 2.16
CA GLY A 37 -15.17 -18.00 2.33
C GLY A 37 -14.56 -16.91 3.21
N PHE A 38 -13.32 -17.09 3.65
CA PHE A 38 -12.58 -16.07 4.36
C PHE A 38 -11.75 -15.23 3.39
N VAL A 39 -11.34 -14.05 3.82
CA VAL A 39 -10.41 -13.24 3.04
C VAL A 39 -9.08 -13.97 2.91
N ASN A 40 -8.58 -14.05 1.67
CA ASN A 40 -7.29 -14.67 1.40
C ASN A 40 -6.16 -13.78 1.99
N GLY A 41 -5.26 -14.40 2.78
CA GLY A 41 -4.14 -13.66 3.36
C GLY A 41 -3.26 -12.97 2.34
N GLY A 42 -3.09 -13.57 1.15
CA GLY A 42 -2.34 -12.95 0.06
C GLY A 42 -2.95 -11.63 -0.43
N VAL A 43 -4.26 -11.46 -0.27
CA VAL A 43 -4.94 -10.20 -0.59
C VAL A 43 -4.43 -9.09 0.33
N TYR A 44 -4.26 -9.36 1.61
CA TYR A 44 -3.72 -8.36 2.55
C TYR A 44 -2.31 -7.94 2.17
N LEU A 45 -1.48 -8.89 1.74
CA LEU A 45 -0.12 -8.58 1.28
C LEU A 45 -0.14 -7.69 0.04
N ALA A 46 -0.95 -8.04 -0.94
CA ALA A 46 -1.08 -7.24 -2.17
C ALA A 46 -1.61 -5.84 -1.86
N TYR A 47 -2.62 -5.76 -1.01
CA TYR A 47 -3.21 -4.49 -0.59
C TYR A 47 -2.16 -3.61 0.10
N GLY A 48 -1.46 -4.17 1.09
CA GLY A 48 -0.44 -3.43 1.83
C GLY A 48 0.70 -2.95 0.94
N GLU A 49 1.19 -3.80 0.04
CA GLU A 49 2.26 -3.42 -0.87
C GLU A 49 1.82 -2.31 -1.83
N VAL A 50 0.62 -2.41 -2.38
CA VAL A 50 0.08 -1.37 -3.27
C VAL A 50 -0.02 -0.04 -2.54
N LEU A 51 -0.58 -0.03 -1.32
CA LEU A 51 -0.74 1.19 -0.54
C LEU A 51 0.60 1.83 -0.17
N ALA A 52 1.55 1.02 0.27
CA ALA A 52 2.89 1.51 0.62
C ALA A 52 3.58 2.12 -0.60
N GLY A 53 3.42 1.50 -1.77
CA GLY A 53 3.94 2.03 -3.03
C GLY A 53 3.31 3.36 -3.39
N MET A 54 1.99 3.46 -3.30
CA MET A 54 1.27 4.71 -3.57
C MET A 54 1.73 5.82 -2.63
N ALA A 55 1.84 5.53 -1.34
CA ALA A 55 2.25 6.51 -0.34
C ALA A 55 3.69 6.95 -0.55
N SER A 56 4.62 6.03 -0.77
CA SER A 56 6.01 6.37 -1.04
C SER A 56 6.16 7.19 -2.31
N ASN A 57 5.46 6.83 -3.37
CA ASN A 57 5.53 7.57 -4.63
C ASN A 57 4.91 8.96 -4.51
N ALA A 58 3.90 9.15 -3.67
CA ALA A 58 3.35 10.46 -3.36
C ALA A 58 4.39 11.34 -2.64
N ILE A 59 5.12 10.78 -1.70
CA ILE A 59 6.19 11.49 -0.99
C ILE A 59 7.28 11.92 -1.98
N LEU A 60 7.73 11.01 -2.84
CA LEU A 60 8.77 11.30 -3.82
C LEU A 60 8.34 12.38 -4.82
N ALA A 61 7.08 12.33 -5.26
CA ALA A 61 6.54 13.35 -6.17
C ALA A 61 6.51 14.73 -5.51
N GLN A 62 6.12 14.80 -4.24
CA GLN A 62 6.08 16.05 -3.51
C GLN A 62 7.48 16.62 -3.27
N GLU A 63 8.45 15.81 -2.95
CA GLU A 63 9.84 16.23 -2.79
C GLU A 63 10.41 16.80 -4.08
N SER A 64 10.07 16.19 -5.20
CA SER A 64 10.50 16.65 -6.52
C SER A 64 9.96 18.05 -6.84
N THR A 65 8.73 18.38 -6.42
CA THR A 65 8.12 19.67 -6.70
C THR A 65 8.50 20.74 -5.69
N SER A 66 8.80 20.38 -4.45
CA SER A 66 9.14 21.32 -3.39
C SER A 66 10.60 21.74 -3.45
N SER A 67 11.47 20.97 -4.09
CA SER A 67 12.82 21.41 -4.35
C SER A 67 12.76 22.46 -5.46
N ASN A 68 12.94 23.72 -5.12
CA ASN A 68 13.03 24.86 -6.04
C ASN A 68 14.27 24.78 -6.94
N LYS A 69 14.78 23.62 -7.16
CA LYS A 69 15.81 23.42 -8.14
C LYS A 69 15.17 23.60 -9.50
N SER A 70 15.73 24.55 -10.26
CA SER A 70 15.46 24.68 -11.68
C SER A 70 15.13 23.29 -12.21
N VAL A 71 13.97 23.19 -12.83
CA VAL A 71 13.47 21.97 -13.41
C VAL A 71 14.64 21.28 -14.10
N ASP A 72 15.16 20.26 -13.46
CA ASP A 72 16.12 19.41 -14.11
C ASP A 72 15.32 18.68 -15.19
N LEU A 73 15.48 19.15 -16.40
CA LEU A 73 14.82 18.59 -17.57
C LEU A 73 15.29 17.15 -17.84
N ASP A 74 16.16 16.65 -17.00
CA ASP A 74 16.66 15.30 -17.12
C ASP A 74 15.68 14.34 -16.45
N SER A 75 14.66 13.93 -17.20
CA SER A 75 13.69 12.92 -16.77
C SER A 75 14.36 11.60 -16.36
N ALA A 76 15.63 11.40 -16.67
CA ALA A 76 16.38 10.20 -16.30
C ALA A 76 16.69 10.13 -14.80
N LYS A 77 16.43 11.21 -14.02
CA LYS A 77 16.68 11.25 -12.58
C LYS A 77 15.41 11.14 -11.75
N ARG A 78 14.32 10.73 -12.33
CA ARG A 78 13.09 10.51 -11.58
C ARG A 78 13.25 9.33 -10.64
N LYS A 79 12.91 9.55 -9.37
CA LYS A 79 12.91 8.50 -8.35
C LYS A 79 11.53 7.90 -8.21
N VAL A 80 11.49 6.58 -8.11
CA VAL A 80 10.25 5.84 -7.84
C VAL A 80 10.49 4.81 -6.75
N ALA A 81 9.44 4.47 -6.04
CA ALA A 81 9.44 3.43 -5.02
C ALA A 81 8.88 2.15 -5.60
N VAL A 82 9.58 1.04 -5.38
CA VAL A 82 9.10 -0.29 -5.76
C VAL A 82 9.20 -1.21 -4.55
N GLY A 83 8.29 -2.18 -4.44
CA GLY A 83 8.31 -3.12 -3.33
C GLY A 83 9.58 -3.96 -3.32
N GLN A 84 10.20 -4.06 -2.16
CA GLN A 84 11.41 -4.86 -1.96
C GLN A 84 11.13 -6.09 -1.10
N SER A 85 10.47 -5.90 0.04
CA SER A 85 10.14 -7.00 0.94
C SER A 85 8.88 -6.68 1.72
N ILE A 86 8.20 -7.74 2.15
CA ILE A 86 7.01 -7.64 2.98
C ILE A 86 6.99 -8.81 3.94
N THR A 87 6.72 -8.51 5.21
CA THR A 87 6.49 -9.54 6.23
C THR A 87 5.17 -9.23 6.91
N ALA A 88 4.37 -10.25 7.14
CA ALA A 88 3.04 -10.07 7.70
C ALA A 88 2.66 -11.19 8.65
N SER A 89 1.80 -10.84 9.61
CA SER A 89 1.13 -11.79 10.48
C SER A 89 -0.37 -11.54 10.37
N HIS A 90 -1.11 -12.57 9.95
CA HIS A 90 -2.56 -12.52 9.93
C HIS A 90 -3.06 -13.06 11.27
N VAL A 91 -3.66 -12.21 12.08
CA VAL A 91 -3.97 -12.54 13.49
C VAL A 91 -5.42 -12.93 13.70
N LYS A 92 -6.29 -12.64 12.73
CA LYS A 92 -7.71 -12.94 12.82
C LYS A 92 -8.29 -13.18 11.43
N SER A 93 -9.11 -14.23 11.29
CA SER A 93 -9.82 -14.46 10.04
C SER A 93 -11.02 -13.53 9.93
N LYS A 94 -11.43 -13.25 8.69
CA LYS A 94 -12.62 -12.45 8.41
C LYS A 94 -13.39 -13.09 7.27
N ARG A 95 -14.73 -13.18 7.44
CA ARG A 95 -15.60 -13.54 6.32
C ARG A 95 -15.41 -12.54 5.19
N CYS A 96 -15.39 -13.02 3.96
CA CYS A 96 -15.14 -12.17 2.80
C CYS A 96 -16.41 -11.44 2.38
N GLU A 97 -16.79 -10.48 3.21
CA GLU A 97 -17.92 -9.58 3.00
C GLU A 97 -17.64 -8.25 3.69
N GLY A 98 -18.34 -7.20 3.28
CA GLY A 98 -18.14 -5.88 3.84
C GLY A 98 -16.85 -5.23 3.32
N TYR A 99 -16.05 -4.68 4.23
CA TYR A 99 -14.84 -3.98 3.87
C TYR A 99 -13.77 -4.11 4.95
N VAL A 100 -12.55 -3.76 4.59
CA VAL A 100 -11.42 -3.66 5.52
C VAL A 100 -10.83 -2.25 5.46
N VAL A 101 -10.17 -1.87 6.55
CA VAL A 101 -9.51 -0.56 6.68
C VAL A 101 -8.03 -0.81 6.91
N ALA A 102 -7.19 -0.17 6.11
CA ALA A 102 -5.74 -0.22 6.28
C ALA A 102 -5.25 1.12 6.82
N ARG A 103 -4.36 1.07 7.80
CA ARG A 103 -3.66 2.25 8.32
C ARG A 103 -2.18 1.99 8.27
N GLY A 104 -1.46 2.88 7.59
CA GLY A 104 -0.02 2.79 7.45
C GLY A 104 0.69 3.94 8.11
N GLN A 105 1.88 3.64 8.62
CA GLN A 105 2.74 4.64 9.22
C GLN A 105 4.15 4.47 8.72
N LEU A 106 4.77 5.57 8.31
CA LEU A 106 6.14 5.56 7.84
C LEU A 106 7.07 5.36 9.04
N LEU A 107 7.71 4.20 9.10
CA LEU A 107 8.62 3.86 10.18
C LEU A 107 10.00 4.43 9.94
N HIS A 108 10.44 4.44 8.69
CA HIS A 108 11.77 4.89 8.30
C HIS A 108 11.72 5.47 6.90
N LYS A 109 12.34 6.62 6.72
CA LYS A 109 12.50 7.25 5.42
C LYS A 109 13.97 7.53 5.19
N GLY A 110 14.61 6.68 4.38
CA GLY A 110 16.00 6.85 3.97
C GLY A 110 16.10 7.24 2.50
N GLY A 111 17.30 7.49 2.04
CA GLY A 111 17.56 7.79 0.63
C GLY A 111 17.36 6.61 -0.29
N ARG A 112 17.50 5.38 0.22
CA ARG A 112 17.40 4.14 -0.54
C ARG A 112 16.15 3.34 -0.24
N ASN A 113 15.53 3.55 0.91
CA ASN A 113 14.41 2.73 1.36
C ASN A 113 13.39 3.57 2.11
N HIS A 114 12.13 3.21 1.93
CA HIS A 114 11.05 3.59 2.86
C HIS A 114 10.54 2.34 3.52
N VAL A 115 10.33 2.38 4.83
CA VAL A 115 9.76 1.26 5.58
C VAL A 115 8.42 1.71 6.17
N TRP A 116 7.37 0.97 5.86
CA TRP A 116 6.02 1.23 6.35
C TRP A 116 5.58 0.11 7.28
N THR A 117 4.95 0.47 8.39
CA THR A 117 4.16 -0.48 9.18
C THR A 117 2.70 -0.27 8.83
N ILE A 118 1.99 -1.37 8.58
CA ILE A 118 0.59 -1.32 8.13
C ILE A 118 -0.23 -2.26 8.98
N ASN A 119 -1.34 -1.77 9.49
CA ASN A 119 -2.34 -2.59 10.17
C ASN A 119 -3.62 -2.58 9.36
N ILE A 120 -4.22 -3.75 9.20
CA ILE A 120 -5.50 -3.91 8.52
C ILE A 120 -6.54 -4.35 9.54
N PHE A 121 -7.67 -3.66 9.56
CA PHE A 121 -8.75 -3.84 10.52
C PHE A 121 -10.05 -4.20 9.82
N ASP A 122 -10.94 -4.88 10.56
CA ASP A 122 -12.32 -5.07 10.11
C ASP A 122 -13.17 -3.84 10.44
N GLU A 123 -14.48 -3.92 10.14
CA GLU A 123 -15.42 -2.82 10.37
C GLU A 123 -15.61 -2.48 11.84
N MET A 124 -15.25 -3.41 12.74
CA MET A 124 -15.34 -3.25 14.20
C MET A 124 -14.00 -2.81 14.81
N ASP A 125 -13.06 -2.36 13.99
CA ASP A 125 -11.73 -1.94 14.43
C ASP A 125 -10.90 -3.07 15.05
N GLN A 126 -11.20 -4.32 14.72
CA GLN A 126 -10.41 -5.46 15.18
C GLN A 126 -9.26 -5.73 14.22
N LEU A 127 -8.07 -5.93 14.75
CA LEU A 127 -6.88 -6.16 13.94
C LEU A 127 -6.97 -7.51 13.23
N LEU A 128 -6.80 -7.49 11.91
CA LEU A 128 -6.78 -8.68 11.06
C LEU A 128 -5.37 -9.06 10.65
N SER A 129 -4.57 -8.07 10.29
CA SER A 129 -3.22 -8.30 9.78
C SER A 129 -2.31 -7.14 10.16
N HIS A 130 -1.08 -7.47 10.53
CA HIS A 130 -0.02 -6.51 10.78
C HIS A 130 1.14 -6.83 9.85
N MET A 131 1.69 -5.81 9.20
CA MET A 131 2.76 -6.03 8.24
C MET A 131 3.77 -4.91 8.22
N THR A 132 4.96 -5.24 7.77
CA THR A 132 6.02 -4.29 7.46
C THR A 132 6.35 -4.41 5.99
N VAL A 133 6.29 -3.30 5.28
CA VAL A 133 6.61 -3.22 3.85
C VAL A 133 7.82 -2.33 3.67
N THR A 134 8.85 -2.85 3.02
CA THR A 134 10.02 -2.08 2.64
C THR A 134 9.98 -1.81 1.15
N ASN A 135 10.04 -0.54 0.78
CA ASN A 135 10.16 -0.10 -0.60
C ASN A 135 11.60 0.29 -0.88
N SER A 136 12.08 -0.09 -2.06
CA SER A 136 13.35 0.38 -2.58
C SER A 136 13.12 1.63 -3.42
N ILE A 137 13.95 2.64 -3.23
CA ILE A 137 13.88 3.88 -4.00
C ILE A 137 14.90 3.77 -5.11
N ILE A 138 14.42 3.77 -6.33
CA ILE A 138 15.28 3.58 -7.51
C ILE A 138 15.12 4.74 -8.49
N ASN A 139 16.11 4.89 -9.35
CA ASN A 139 16.03 5.82 -10.46
C ASN A 139 15.39 5.12 -11.64
N MET A 140 14.45 5.81 -12.27
CA MET A 140 13.75 5.26 -13.42
C MET A 140 14.27 5.88 -14.71
#